data_971fcc76513cd6901ae4af43f4013195
#
_entry.id   971fcc76513cd6901ae4af43f4013195
#
_cell.length_a   1.000
_cell.length_b   1.000
_cell.length_c   1.000
_cell.angle_alpha   90.00
_cell.angle_beta   90.00
_cell.angle_gamma   90.00
#
_symmetry.space_group_name_H-M   'P 1'
#
loop_
_entity.id
_entity.type
_entity.pdbx_description
1 polymer ?
#
loop_
_entity_poly.entity_id
_entity_poly.type
_entity_poly.pdbx_seq_one_letter_code
_entity_poly.pdbx_strand_id
1 'polypeptide(L)'
;MEQIPAKDREILRSIAQRYLEYANSPKNDEIMKKWKALESGRRESPTVRLLFSNFPHEVISPRIQCESGDARNLEYTLLSGLVGRELFDDDTPLSSELPIGLRTWVNPFGIGGKTSRIPGKIGSGYHIDPTIEDLVED
;
A
#
# COMPACT_ATOMS: atom_id res chain seq x y z
N MET A 1 -4.44 -13.90 16.20
CA MET A 1 -4.85 -12.55 15.75
C MET A 1 -5.41 -11.82 16.95
N GLU A 2 -4.84 -10.71 17.30
CA GLU A 2 -5.35 -9.86 18.37
C GLU A 2 -6.66 -9.21 17.91
N GLN A 3 -7.64 -9.15 18.81
CA GLN A 3 -8.95 -8.60 18.44
C GLN A 3 -8.84 -7.08 18.31
N ILE A 4 -9.18 -6.54 17.13
CA ILE A 4 -9.12 -5.09 16.90
C ILE A 4 -10.03 -4.37 17.90
N PRO A 5 -9.52 -3.37 18.65
CA PRO A 5 -10.30 -2.59 19.62
C PRO A 5 -11.55 -1.94 19.01
N ALA A 6 -12.59 -1.73 19.82
CA ALA A 6 -13.84 -1.14 19.34
C ALA A 6 -13.63 0.25 18.70
N LYS A 7 -12.80 1.09 19.32
CA LYS A 7 -12.42 2.42 18.82
C LYS A 7 -11.80 2.33 17.42
N ASP A 8 -10.82 1.43 17.22
CA ASP A 8 -10.16 1.26 15.93
C ASP A 8 -11.13 0.75 14.86
N ARG A 9 -12.07 -0.13 15.24
CA ARG A 9 -13.11 -0.59 14.32
C ARG A 9 -14.03 0.52 13.83
N GLU A 10 -14.37 1.48 14.67
CA GLU A 10 -15.19 2.65 14.29
C GLU A 10 -14.43 3.55 13.31
N ILE A 11 -13.15 3.82 13.58
CA ILE A 11 -12.27 4.58 12.68
C ILE A 11 -12.19 3.89 11.32
N LEU A 12 -11.89 2.59 11.31
CA LEU A 12 -11.77 1.81 10.07
C LEU A 12 -13.08 1.77 9.27
N ARG A 13 -14.23 1.64 9.94
CA ARG A 13 -15.54 1.67 9.26
C ARG A 13 -15.82 3.01 8.60
N SER A 14 -15.52 4.11 9.28
CA SER A 14 -15.68 5.45 8.72
C SER A 14 -14.81 5.66 7.47
N ILE A 15 -13.55 5.24 7.53
CA ILE A 15 -12.64 5.35 6.39
C ILE A 15 -13.08 4.40 5.25
N ALA A 16 -13.48 3.17 5.57
CA ALA A 16 -13.95 2.20 4.59
C ALA A 16 -15.22 2.66 3.87
N GLN A 17 -16.16 3.29 4.60
CA GLN A 17 -17.36 3.86 3.99
C GLN A 17 -17.00 4.95 2.97
N ARG A 18 -16.15 5.89 3.34
CA ARG A 18 -15.64 6.94 2.45
C ARG A 18 -14.90 6.34 1.25
N TYR A 19 -14.08 5.32 1.47
CA TYR A 19 -13.38 4.60 0.41
C TYR A 19 -14.37 3.97 -0.59
N LEU A 20 -15.43 3.33 -0.10
CA LEU A 20 -16.46 2.73 -0.95
C LEU A 20 -17.27 3.77 -1.75
N GLU A 21 -17.51 4.95 -1.20
CA GLU A 21 -18.14 6.06 -1.94
C GLU A 21 -17.31 6.44 -3.17
N TYR A 22 -15.99 6.55 -3.03
CA TYR A 22 -15.10 6.79 -4.17
C TYR A 22 -15.03 5.59 -5.12
N ALA A 23 -14.91 4.37 -4.58
CA ALA A 23 -14.82 3.15 -5.39
C ALA A 23 -16.07 2.92 -6.24
N ASN A 24 -17.25 3.29 -5.76
CA ASN A 24 -18.52 3.16 -6.45
C ASN A 24 -18.94 4.43 -7.20
N SER A 25 -18.08 5.42 -7.32
CA SER A 25 -18.40 6.67 -8.02
C SER A 25 -18.33 6.52 -9.54
N PRO A 26 -19.16 7.26 -10.31
CA PRO A 26 -19.06 7.28 -11.78
C PRO A 26 -17.68 7.63 -12.30
N LYS A 27 -16.96 8.50 -11.58
CA LYS A 27 -15.59 8.87 -11.92
C LYS A 27 -14.63 7.67 -11.81
N ASN A 28 -14.80 6.82 -10.82
CA ASN A 28 -14.00 5.61 -10.70
C ASN A 28 -14.25 4.63 -11.85
N ASP A 29 -15.51 4.52 -12.31
CA ASP A 29 -15.87 3.72 -13.49
C ASP A 29 -15.17 4.23 -14.75
N GLU A 30 -15.08 5.54 -14.94
CA GLU A 30 -14.35 6.15 -16.06
C GLU A 30 -12.87 5.84 -15.98
N ILE A 31 -12.27 5.94 -14.78
CA ILE A 31 -10.88 5.59 -14.55
C ILE A 31 -10.62 4.12 -14.84
N MET A 32 -11.48 3.22 -14.36
CA MET A 32 -11.37 1.79 -14.65
C MET A 32 -11.44 1.50 -16.15
N LYS A 33 -12.30 2.21 -16.90
CA LYS A 33 -12.38 2.10 -18.36
C LYS A 33 -11.08 2.56 -19.03
N LYS A 34 -10.50 3.69 -18.61
CA LYS A 34 -9.22 4.18 -19.12
C LYS A 34 -8.09 3.16 -18.92
N TRP A 35 -7.99 2.56 -17.72
CA TRP A 35 -6.99 1.52 -17.44
C TRP A 35 -7.19 0.26 -18.29
N LYS A 36 -8.42 -0.22 -18.44
CA LYS A 36 -8.73 -1.36 -19.32
C LYS A 36 -8.41 -1.06 -20.79
N ALA A 37 -8.65 0.16 -21.26
CA ALA A 37 -8.29 0.57 -22.59
C ALA A 37 -6.75 0.57 -22.78
N LEU A 38 -6.01 1.08 -21.80
CA LEU A 38 -4.55 1.05 -21.80
C LEU A 38 -4.00 -0.38 -21.86
N GLU A 39 -4.49 -1.28 -21.01
CA GLU A 39 -4.10 -2.70 -20.97
C GLU A 39 -4.39 -3.42 -22.29
N SER A 40 -5.48 -3.06 -22.97
CA SER A 40 -5.86 -3.63 -24.27
C SER A 40 -5.16 -2.97 -25.47
N GLY A 41 -4.21 -2.07 -25.27
CA GLY A 41 -3.52 -1.33 -26.31
C GLY A 41 -4.36 -0.25 -27.01
N ARG A 42 -5.57 0.02 -26.55
CA ARG A 42 -6.50 1.02 -27.10
C ARG A 42 -6.46 2.32 -26.30
N ARG A 43 -5.28 2.88 -26.17
CA ARG A 43 -5.06 4.10 -25.39
C ARG A 43 -5.67 5.33 -26.09
N GLU A 44 -6.65 5.95 -25.44
CA GLU A 44 -7.29 7.18 -25.92
C GLU A 44 -6.74 8.44 -25.20
N SER A 45 -6.36 8.30 -23.95
CA SER A 45 -5.84 9.40 -23.13
C SER A 45 -4.75 8.90 -22.16
N PRO A 46 -3.83 9.77 -21.72
CA PRO A 46 -2.85 9.41 -20.70
C PRO A 46 -3.55 9.12 -19.37
N THR A 47 -3.08 8.11 -18.65
CA THR A 47 -3.45 7.84 -17.27
C THR A 47 -2.30 8.28 -16.36
N VAL A 48 -2.62 8.97 -15.27
CA VAL A 48 -1.64 9.46 -14.30
C VAL A 48 -1.95 8.86 -12.94
N ARG A 49 -0.98 8.16 -12.36
CA ARG A 49 -1.06 7.61 -11.01
C ARG A 49 0.09 8.13 -10.17
N LEU A 50 -0.22 8.64 -8.99
CA LEU A 50 0.79 9.08 -8.04
C LEU A 50 1.23 7.91 -7.15
N LEU A 51 2.54 7.69 -7.07
CA LEU A 51 3.12 6.68 -6.20
C LEU A 51 3.76 7.35 -4.98
N PHE A 52 3.24 7.04 -3.80
CA PHE A 52 3.72 7.59 -2.52
C PHE A 52 4.90 6.82 -1.92
N SER A 53 5.71 6.13 -2.74
CA SER A 53 6.79 5.30 -2.24
C SER A 53 7.84 6.04 -1.39
N ASN A 54 8.01 7.34 -1.62
CA ASN A 54 9.06 8.13 -0.97
C ASN A 54 8.58 9.02 0.19
N PHE A 55 7.30 9.40 0.24
CA PHE A 55 6.76 10.28 1.30
C PHE A 55 5.48 9.81 1.99
N PRO A 56 5.29 8.49 2.20
CA PRO A 56 4.11 8.02 2.91
C PRO A 56 4.04 8.57 4.34
N HIS A 57 5.20 8.84 4.94
CA HIS A 57 5.31 9.40 6.29
C HIS A 57 4.86 10.86 6.38
N GLU A 58 5.01 11.64 5.31
CA GLU A 58 4.60 13.04 5.28
C GLU A 58 3.09 13.18 5.02
N VAL A 59 2.53 12.31 4.20
CA VAL A 59 1.16 12.45 3.71
C VAL A 59 0.17 11.53 4.44
N ILE A 60 0.53 10.27 4.69
CA ILE A 60 -0.37 9.26 5.24
C ILE A 60 -0.21 9.11 6.76
N SER A 61 1.04 9.00 7.26
CA SER A 61 1.28 8.75 8.68
C SER A 61 0.64 9.76 9.62
N PRO A 62 0.59 11.08 9.33
CA PRO A 62 -0.09 12.05 10.18
C PRO A 62 -1.61 11.86 10.26
N ARG A 63 -2.20 11.08 9.37
CA ARG A 63 -3.65 10.81 9.30
C ARG A 63 -4.06 9.54 10.01
N ILE A 64 -3.10 8.71 10.41
CA ILE A 64 -3.36 7.44 11.09
C ILE A 64 -3.82 7.71 12.52
N GLN A 65 -4.97 7.15 12.89
CA GLN A 65 -5.63 7.33 14.18
C GLN A 65 -5.75 6.02 14.97
N CYS A 66 -5.69 4.86 14.31
CA CYS A 66 -5.75 3.57 14.97
C CYS A 66 -4.53 3.31 15.85
N GLU A 67 -4.74 2.60 16.95
CA GLU A 67 -3.70 2.30 17.95
C GLU A 67 -3.10 0.90 17.77
N SER A 68 -3.91 -0.11 17.43
CA SER A 68 -3.41 -1.48 17.24
C SER A 68 -2.66 -1.65 15.92
N GLY A 69 -1.63 -2.49 15.91
CA GLY A 69 -0.75 -2.66 14.75
C GLY A 69 -1.48 -3.13 13.49
N ASP A 70 -2.38 -4.10 13.62
CA ASP A 70 -3.17 -4.62 12.49
C ASP A 70 -4.15 -3.58 11.96
N ALA A 71 -4.81 -2.82 12.85
CA ALA A 71 -5.71 -1.75 12.45
C ALA A 71 -4.96 -0.60 11.75
N ARG A 72 -3.78 -0.20 12.24
CA ARG A 72 -2.93 0.81 11.60
C ARG A 72 -2.51 0.41 10.18
N ASN A 73 -2.18 -0.85 9.97
CA ASN A 73 -1.83 -1.36 8.66
C ASN A 73 -3.01 -1.30 7.69
N LEU A 74 -4.20 -1.68 8.16
CA LEU A 74 -5.42 -1.60 7.37
C LEU A 74 -5.81 -0.15 7.07
N GLU A 75 -5.74 0.73 8.08
CA GLU A 75 -5.95 2.16 7.94
C GLU A 75 -5.00 2.78 6.92
N TYR A 76 -3.71 2.44 7.01
CA TYR A 76 -2.71 2.89 6.04
C TYR A 76 -3.08 2.46 4.61
N THR A 77 -3.53 1.23 4.43
CA THR A 77 -3.93 0.72 3.11
C THR A 77 -5.11 1.49 2.54
N LEU A 78 -6.15 1.71 3.33
CA LEU A 78 -7.32 2.47 2.91
C LEU A 78 -6.99 3.94 2.62
N LEU A 79 -6.23 4.59 3.51
CA LEU A 79 -5.82 5.98 3.32
C LEU A 79 -4.91 6.17 2.10
N SER A 80 -4.05 5.19 1.78
CA SER A 80 -3.19 5.26 0.60
C SER A 80 -4.00 5.34 -0.70
N GLY A 81 -5.12 4.62 -0.79
CA GLY A 81 -6.03 4.73 -1.93
C GLY A 81 -6.78 6.07 -1.97
N LEU A 82 -7.25 6.54 -0.80
CA LEU A 82 -8.01 7.78 -0.72
C LEU A 82 -7.17 9.02 -1.00
N VAL A 83 -5.94 9.07 -0.51
CA VAL A 83 -5.07 10.24 -0.64
C VAL A 83 -4.80 10.61 -2.10
N GLY A 84 -4.59 9.62 -2.97
CA GLY A 84 -4.43 9.86 -4.41
C GLY A 84 -5.66 10.57 -5.01
N ARG A 85 -6.84 10.15 -4.61
CA ARG A 85 -8.12 10.70 -5.10
C ARG A 85 -8.49 12.05 -4.48
N GLU A 86 -8.28 12.20 -3.18
CA GLU A 86 -8.72 13.39 -2.44
C GLU A 86 -7.79 14.59 -2.59
N LEU A 87 -6.48 14.37 -2.63
CA LEU A 87 -5.50 15.46 -2.67
C LEU A 87 -5.00 15.78 -4.08
N PHE A 88 -4.95 14.79 -4.96
CA PHE A 88 -4.29 14.93 -6.26
C PHE A 88 -5.23 14.66 -7.44
N ASP A 89 -6.40 14.09 -7.15
CA ASP A 89 -7.40 13.72 -8.16
C ASP A 89 -6.80 12.89 -9.32
N ASP A 90 -5.91 11.98 -8.96
CA ASP A 90 -5.21 11.12 -9.90
C ASP A 90 -6.10 10.00 -10.48
N ASP A 91 -5.60 9.28 -11.48
CA ASP A 91 -6.31 8.16 -12.11
C ASP A 91 -6.05 6.82 -11.38
N THR A 92 -5.85 6.81 -10.04
CA THR A 92 -5.75 5.58 -9.28
C THR A 92 -7.10 4.86 -9.22
N PRO A 93 -7.22 3.64 -9.79
CA PRO A 93 -8.46 2.87 -9.70
C PRO A 93 -8.65 2.35 -8.26
N LEU A 94 -9.84 2.50 -7.72
CA LEU A 94 -10.21 1.98 -6.41
C LEU A 94 -11.12 0.76 -6.57
N SER A 95 -10.73 -0.38 -5.96
CA SER A 95 -11.55 -1.58 -5.92
C SER A 95 -12.48 -1.55 -4.72
N SER A 96 -13.75 -1.94 -4.88
CA SER A 96 -14.65 -2.19 -3.75
C SER A 96 -14.27 -3.43 -2.94
N GLU A 97 -13.32 -4.22 -3.42
CA GLU A 97 -12.81 -5.41 -2.76
C GLU A 97 -11.41 -5.12 -2.19
N LEU A 98 -11.21 -5.44 -0.91
CA LEU A 98 -9.91 -5.38 -0.26
C LEU A 98 -9.33 -6.79 -0.18
N PRO A 99 -8.29 -7.12 -0.95
CA PRO A 99 -7.66 -8.43 -0.89
C PRO A 99 -6.92 -8.61 0.44
N ILE A 100 -7.27 -9.66 1.18
CA ILE A 100 -6.54 -10.06 2.39
C ILE A 100 -5.69 -11.28 2.04
N GLY A 101 -4.39 -11.06 1.90
CA GLY A 101 -3.43 -12.13 1.66
C GLY A 101 -3.05 -12.87 2.94
N LEU A 102 -2.86 -14.19 2.82
CA LEU A 102 -2.21 -14.96 3.87
C LEU A 102 -0.73 -14.53 3.95
N ARG A 103 -0.29 -14.16 5.16
CA ARG A 103 1.15 -13.93 5.39
C ARG A 103 1.83 -15.29 5.48
N THR A 104 2.49 -15.69 4.40
CA THR A 104 3.37 -16.85 4.39
C THR A 104 4.82 -16.38 4.36
N TRP A 105 5.63 -16.94 5.23
CA TRP A 105 7.07 -16.74 5.22
C TRP A 105 7.74 -18.00 4.70
N VAL A 106 8.52 -17.84 3.65
CA VAL A 106 9.36 -18.92 3.14
C VAL A 106 10.81 -18.47 3.29
N ASN A 107 11.58 -19.23 4.04
CA ASN A 107 13.03 -19.05 4.13
C ASN A 107 13.69 -20.16 3.31
N PRO A 108 13.97 -19.93 2.02
CA PRO A 108 14.60 -20.93 1.17
C PRO A 108 15.98 -21.27 1.73
N PHE A 109 16.24 -22.55 1.91
CA PHE A 109 17.52 -23.08 2.42
C PHE A 109 17.87 -22.69 3.85
N GLY A 110 16.99 -22.07 4.63
CA GLY A 110 17.30 -21.60 5.99
C GLY A 110 18.28 -20.42 6.05
N ILE A 111 18.60 -19.83 4.90
CA ILE A 111 19.55 -18.72 4.80
C ILE A 111 18.83 -17.40 4.90
N GLY A 112 19.08 -16.62 5.94
CA GLY A 112 18.55 -15.28 6.13
C GLY A 112 19.51 -14.21 5.61
N GLY A 113 19.08 -13.40 4.64
CA GLY A 113 19.86 -12.25 4.20
C GLY A 113 20.02 -11.21 5.32
N LYS A 114 21.24 -10.74 5.53
CA LYS A 114 21.50 -9.60 6.43
C LYS A 114 21.30 -8.30 5.66
N THR A 115 20.55 -7.37 6.26
CA THR A 115 20.36 -6.06 5.65
C THR A 115 20.81 -4.97 6.62
N SER A 116 21.56 -4.01 6.14
CA SER A 116 21.94 -2.82 6.88
C SER A 116 21.29 -1.58 6.29
N ARG A 117 20.86 -0.65 7.14
CA ARG A 117 20.27 0.64 6.75
C ARG A 117 21.04 1.77 7.42
N ILE A 118 21.01 2.93 6.77
CA ILE A 118 21.59 4.14 7.37
C ILE A 118 20.71 4.55 8.57
N PRO A 119 21.25 4.60 9.78
CA PRO A 119 20.50 4.99 10.97
C PRO A 119 19.85 6.37 10.81
N GLY A 120 18.59 6.50 11.23
CA GLY A 120 17.86 7.77 11.24
C GLY A 120 17.32 8.27 9.90
N LYS A 121 17.55 7.58 8.78
CA LYS A 121 16.95 7.91 7.47
C LYS A 121 15.78 6.98 7.15
N ILE A 122 14.57 7.49 7.26
CA ILE A 122 13.35 6.81 6.83
C ILE A 122 13.28 6.89 5.29
N GLY A 123 12.99 5.74 4.64
CA GLY A 123 12.91 5.67 3.17
C GLY A 123 14.26 5.61 2.44
N SER A 124 15.38 5.55 3.16
CA SER A 124 16.69 5.28 2.55
C SER A 124 16.77 3.84 2.03
N GLY A 125 17.53 3.64 0.97
CA GLY A 125 17.90 2.31 0.50
C GLY A 125 18.54 1.46 1.61
N TYR A 126 18.63 0.19 1.38
CA TYR A 126 19.32 -0.74 2.27
C TYR A 126 20.42 -1.45 1.49
N HIS A 127 21.49 -1.80 2.21
CA HIS A 127 22.54 -2.67 1.71
C HIS A 127 22.19 -4.11 2.08
N ILE A 128 22.35 -5.03 1.14
CA ILE A 128 22.20 -6.46 1.38
C ILE A 128 23.62 -7.01 1.49
N ASP A 129 23.97 -7.51 2.65
CA ASP A 129 25.25 -8.20 2.84
C ASP A 129 25.13 -9.58 2.18
N PRO A 130 26.10 -10.00 1.34
CA PRO A 130 26.10 -11.33 0.77
C PRO A 130 26.16 -12.36 1.90
N THR A 131 25.31 -13.39 1.80
CA THR A 131 25.24 -14.46 2.80
C THR A 131 26.17 -15.61 2.41
N ILE A 132 26.47 -15.70 1.13
CA ILE A 132 27.41 -16.68 0.57
C ILE A 132 28.64 -15.87 0.15
N GLU A 133 29.76 -16.10 0.82
CA GLU A 133 31.03 -15.41 0.55
C GLU A 133 31.90 -16.24 -0.40
N ASP A 134 31.85 -17.56 -0.31
CA ASP A 134 32.56 -18.47 -1.18
C ASP A 134 31.60 -19.58 -1.68
N LEU A 135 31.45 -19.69 -3.01
CA LEU A 135 30.59 -20.71 -3.65
C LEU A 135 31.14 -22.14 -3.56
N VAL A 136 32.37 -22.30 -3.10
CA VAL A 136 33.05 -23.62 -3.00
C VAL A 136 33.12 -24.11 -1.56
N GLU A 137 33.21 -23.18 -0.58
CA GLU A 137 33.39 -23.51 0.84
C GLU A 137 32.11 -23.39 1.67
N ASP A 138 31.12 -22.63 1.23
CA ASP A 138 29.80 -22.46 1.86
C ASP A 138 28.74 -23.41 1.26
#